data_2ce51add474c4428f4b70f14ad1a814a
#
_entry.id   2ce51add474c4428f4b70f14ad1a814a
#
_cell.length_a   1.000
_cell.length_b   1.000
_cell.length_c   1.000
_cell.angle_alpha   90.00
_cell.angle_beta   90.00
_cell.angle_gamma   90.00
#
_symmetry.space_group_name_H-M   'P 1'
#
loop_
_entity.id
_entity.type
_entity.pdbx_description
1 polymer ?
#
loop_
_entity_poly.entity_id
_entity_poly.type
_entity_poly.pdbx_seq_one_letter_code
_entity_poly.pdbx_strand_id
1 'polypeptide(L)'
;MGINGELISGKGQIPLLGICLGHQAICLADGSNLTRSPNGPVHGSPVSVENDGTGLFSELAEEHSMMRYNSLVILDVGESMVPNAWEGGTGLIMGARHRYYPIHGVQFHPESAGSPDGMAIIENFLSLCD
;
A
#
# COMPACT_ATOMS: atom_id res chain seq x y z
N MET A 1 13.81 8.41 -7.60
CA MET A 1 13.09 7.42 -6.78
C MET A 1 14.04 6.38 -6.24
N GLY A 2 14.04 6.10 -4.96
CA GLY A 2 15.00 5.20 -4.35
C GLY A 2 14.79 3.70 -4.60
N ILE A 3 13.70 3.32 -5.25
CA ILE A 3 13.38 1.92 -5.51
C ILE A 3 13.91 1.54 -6.88
N ASN A 4 14.69 0.49 -6.94
CA ASN A 4 15.22 -0.01 -8.21
C ASN A 4 14.66 -1.41 -8.51
N GLY A 5 14.84 -1.85 -9.76
CA GLY A 5 14.29 -3.13 -10.21
C GLY A 5 14.87 -4.35 -9.48
N GLU A 6 16.08 -4.24 -8.96
CA GLU A 6 16.69 -5.37 -8.23
C GLU A 6 15.97 -5.65 -6.93
N LEU A 7 15.60 -4.61 -6.18
CA LEU A 7 14.83 -4.78 -4.94
C LEU A 7 13.44 -5.32 -5.25
N ILE A 8 12.79 -4.75 -6.27
CA ILE A 8 11.45 -5.18 -6.66
C ILE A 8 11.45 -6.62 -7.18
N SER A 9 12.50 -7.03 -7.88
CA SER A 9 12.62 -8.40 -8.38
C SER A 9 12.95 -9.42 -7.30
N GLY A 10 13.17 -8.97 -6.06
CA GLY A 10 13.38 -9.85 -4.94
C GLY A 10 14.79 -10.36 -4.73
N LYS A 11 15.74 -9.90 -5.50
CA LYS A 11 17.12 -10.36 -5.37
C LYS A 11 17.72 -10.06 -4.02
N GLY A 12 17.35 -8.95 -3.41
CA GLY A 12 17.89 -8.55 -2.13
C GLY A 12 17.19 -9.17 -0.93
N GLN A 13 15.93 -9.55 -1.07
CA GLN A 13 15.08 -10.04 0.02
C GLN A 13 15.06 -9.11 1.24
N ILE A 14 15.30 -7.82 1.02
CA ILE A 14 15.26 -6.80 2.05
C ILE A 14 13.81 -6.35 2.21
N PRO A 15 13.28 -6.29 3.45
CA PRO A 15 11.94 -5.74 3.65
C PRO A 15 11.83 -4.32 3.09
N LEU A 16 10.78 -4.06 2.34
CA LEU A 16 10.56 -2.79 1.66
C LEU A 16 9.12 -2.34 1.85
N LEU A 17 8.93 -1.12 2.32
CA LEU A 17 7.62 -0.49 2.44
C LEU A 17 7.58 0.76 1.58
N GLY A 18 6.65 0.80 0.62
CA GLY A 18 6.36 2.00 -0.15
C GLY A 18 5.07 2.65 0.32
N ILE A 19 5.13 3.94 0.61
CA ILE A 19 3.98 4.72 1.05
C ILE A 19 3.63 5.72 -0.03
N CYS A 20 2.36 5.78 -0.44
CA CYS A 20 1.84 6.70 -1.45
C CYS A 20 2.63 6.61 -2.77
N LEU A 21 3.52 7.54 -3.07
CA LEU A 21 4.34 7.50 -4.29
C LEU A 21 5.24 6.27 -4.34
N GLY A 22 5.78 5.85 -3.19
CA GLY A 22 6.59 4.64 -3.10
C GLY A 22 5.79 3.38 -3.42
N HIS A 23 4.55 3.31 -2.94
CA HIS A 23 3.61 2.23 -3.30
C HIS A 23 3.37 2.20 -4.82
N GLN A 24 3.11 3.37 -5.41
CA GLN A 24 2.89 3.45 -6.86
C GLN A 24 4.12 3.02 -7.64
N ALA A 25 5.31 3.41 -7.18
CA ALA A 25 6.57 3.02 -7.83
C ALA A 25 6.78 1.50 -7.79
N ILE A 26 6.50 0.86 -6.65
CA ILE A 26 6.60 -0.59 -6.52
C ILE A 26 5.66 -1.28 -7.50
N CYS A 27 4.41 -0.84 -7.54
CA CYS A 27 3.41 -1.45 -8.41
C CYS A 27 3.73 -1.21 -9.89
N LEU A 28 4.18 0.00 -10.26
CA LEU A 28 4.56 0.29 -11.64
C LEU A 28 5.75 -0.57 -12.09
N ALA A 29 6.72 -0.80 -11.21
CA ALA A 29 7.86 -1.67 -11.53
C ALA A 29 7.42 -3.11 -11.81
N ASP A 30 6.28 -3.53 -11.26
CA ASP A 30 5.69 -4.85 -11.49
C ASP A 30 4.72 -4.88 -12.67
N GLY A 31 4.56 -3.78 -13.40
CA GLY A 31 3.68 -3.72 -14.57
C GLY A 31 2.26 -3.26 -14.29
N SER A 32 2.02 -2.65 -13.15
CA SER A 32 0.71 -2.10 -12.81
C SER A 32 0.38 -0.85 -13.64
N ASN A 33 -0.89 -0.51 -13.68
CA ASN A 33 -1.38 0.70 -14.33
C ASN A 33 -1.92 1.68 -13.30
N LEU A 34 -1.73 2.98 -13.58
CA LEU A 34 -2.30 4.06 -12.77
C LEU A 34 -3.51 4.63 -13.45
N THR A 35 -4.43 5.17 -12.65
CA THR A 35 -5.55 5.95 -13.14
C THR A 35 -5.79 7.13 -12.20
N ARG A 36 -6.52 8.13 -12.66
CA ARG A 36 -6.95 9.23 -11.79
C ARG A 36 -8.01 8.71 -10.83
N SER A 37 -7.98 9.23 -9.60
CA SER A 37 -9.03 8.94 -8.63
C SER A 37 -10.39 9.35 -9.23
N PRO A 38 -11.38 8.44 -9.29
CA PRO A 38 -12.67 8.73 -9.95
C PRO A 38 -13.40 9.92 -9.36
N ASN A 39 -13.22 10.21 -8.10
CA ASN A 39 -13.90 11.32 -7.41
C ASN A 39 -13.01 12.55 -7.28
N GLY A 40 -11.96 12.65 -8.13
CA GLY A 40 -11.04 13.76 -8.11
C GLY A 40 -9.90 13.60 -7.09
N PRO A 41 -9.04 14.62 -6.97
CA PRO A 41 -7.92 14.59 -6.04
C PRO A 41 -8.40 14.52 -4.59
N VAL A 42 -7.62 13.82 -3.75
CA VAL A 42 -7.87 13.75 -2.32
C VAL A 42 -6.77 14.55 -1.60
N HIS A 43 -7.18 15.51 -0.79
CA HIS A 43 -6.28 16.48 -0.16
C HIS A 43 -6.27 16.32 1.37
N GLY A 44 -5.87 15.15 1.84
CA GLY A 44 -5.79 14.91 3.27
C GLY A 44 -7.13 14.61 3.90
N SER A 45 -7.87 13.71 3.30
CA SER A 45 -9.18 13.27 3.82
C SER A 45 -9.06 11.85 4.40
N PRO A 46 -9.76 11.59 5.52
CA PRO A 46 -9.85 10.21 6.02
C PRO A 46 -10.74 9.39 5.08
N VAL A 47 -10.31 8.16 4.81
CA VAL A 47 -11.09 7.20 4.03
C VAL A 47 -11.13 5.88 4.78
N SER A 48 -12.20 5.12 4.57
CA SER A 48 -12.29 3.77 5.12
C SER A 48 -11.49 2.83 4.23
N VAL A 49 -10.59 2.05 4.82
CA VAL A 49 -9.78 1.07 4.11
C VAL A 49 -10.09 -0.31 4.66
N GLU A 50 -10.53 -1.19 3.78
CA GLU A 50 -10.78 -2.60 4.10
C GLU A 50 -9.56 -3.42 3.71
N ASN A 51 -9.26 -4.47 4.47
CA ASN A 51 -8.10 -5.32 4.19
C ASN A 51 -8.47 -6.80 4.32
N ASP A 52 -7.63 -7.66 3.75
CA ASP A 52 -7.84 -9.11 3.77
C ASP A 52 -7.04 -9.83 4.87
N GLY A 53 -6.38 -9.08 5.74
CA GLY A 53 -5.61 -9.64 6.85
C GLY A 53 -4.25 -10.19 6.48
N THR A 54 -3.80 -10.03 5.24
CA THR A 54 -2.50 -10.51 4.80
C THR A 54 -1.44 -9.40 4.83
N GLY A 55 -0.17 -9.80 4.83
CA GLY A 55 0.94 -8.86 4.82
C GLY A 55 0.92 -7.96 6.04
N LEU A 56 1.01 -6.66 5.84
CA LEU A 56 1.06 -5.68 6.94
C LEU A 56 -0.26 -5.54 7.70
N PHE A 57 -1.33 -6.14 7.19
CA PHE A 57 -2.64 -6.11 7.85
C PHE A 57 -2.88 -7.33 8.74
N SER A 58 -1.88 -8.17 8.91
CA SER A 58 -1.96 -9.35 9.76
C SER A 58 -2.37 -8.97 11.19
N GLU A 59 -3.36 -9.67 11.72
CA GLU A 59 -3.90 -9.46 13.06
C GLU A 59 -4.58 -8.11 13.30
N LEU A 60 -4.89 -7.38 12.22
CA LEU A 60 -5.62 -6.12 12.32
C LEU A 60 -7.10 -6.34 12.01
N ALA A 61 -7.93 -5.41 12.46
CA ALA A 61 -9.35 -5.42 12.11
C ALA A 61 -9.51 -5.27 10.59
N GLU A 62 -10.66 -5.73 10.08
CA GLU A 62 -10.93 -5.73 8.64
C GLU A 62 -11.05 -4.34 8.03
N GLU A 63 -11.33 -3.31 8.84
CA GLU A 63 -11.58 -1.97 8.36
C GLU A 63 -10.90 -0.94 9.26
N HIS A 64 -10.27 0.05 8.65
CA HIS A 64 -9.57 1.13 9.35
C HIS A 64 -9.75 2.46 8.63
N SER A 65 -9.75 3.55 9.39
CA SER A 65 -9.71 4.90 8.83
C SER A 65 -8.26 5.30 8.59
N MET A 66 -7.95 5.72 7.36
CA MET A 66 -6.60 6.12 6.96
C MET A 66 -6.64 7.43 6.19
N MET A 67 -5.59 8.23 6.32
CA MET A 67 -5.48 9.50 5.58
C MET A 67 -4.95 9.28 4.17
N ARG A 68 -5.57 9.94 3.22
CA ARG A 68 -5.23 9.83 1.80
C ARG A 68 -4.97 11.22 1.21
N TYR A 69 -3.90 11.34 0.42
CA TYR A 69 -3.43 12.61 -0.17
C TYR A 69 -3.05 12.44 -1.64
N ASN A 70 -3.84 11.79 -2.45
CA ASN A 70 -3.40 11.49 -3.80
C ASN A 70 -4.49 11.73 -4.85
N SER A 71 -4.07 12.01 -6.08
CA SER A 71 -4.97 12.12 -7.23
C SER A 71 -4.87 10.92 -8.18
N LEU A 72 -3.82 10.11 -8.03
CA LEU A 72 -3.62 8.90 -8.83
C LEU A 72 -3.72 7.67 -7.93
N VAL A 73 -4.28 6.61 -8.46
CA VAL A 73 -4.41 5.32 -7.75
C VAL A 73 -3.99 4.19 -8.67
N ILE A 74 -3.63 3.06 -8.08
CA ILE A 74 -3.32 1.84 -8.83
C ILE A 74 -4.64 1.26 -9.34
N LEU A 75 -4.75 1.11 -10.66
CA LEU A 75 -5.92 0.52 -11.30
C LEU A 75 -5.90 -1.00 -11.15
N ASP A 76 -4.74 -1.59 -11.38
CA ASP A 76 -4.53 -3.04 -11.26
C ASP A 76 -3.08 -3.29 -10.87
N VAL A 77 -2.78 -4.52 -10.46
CA VAL A 77 -1.41 -4.93 -10.11
C VAL A 77 -0.89 -5.93 -11.13
N GLY A 78 0.43 -6.00 -11.25
CA GLY A 78 1.10 -7.00 -12.09
C GLY A 78 1.12 -8.38 -11.44
N GLU A 79 1.85 -9.30 -12.05
CA GLU A 79 1.84 -10.71 -11.64
C GLU A 79 2.47 -10.98 -10.28
N SER A 80 3.45 -10.17 -9.87
CA SER A 80 4.19 -10.42 -8.63
C SER A 80 3.55 -9.80 -7.40
N MET A 81 2.61 -8.88 -7.58
CA MET A 81 1.94 -8.20 -6.48
C MET A 81 0.50 -8.69 -6.33
N VAL A 82 0.01 -8.65 -5.12
CA VAL A 82 -1.37 -9.02 -4.79
C VAL A 82 -2.00 -7.87 -4.01
N PRO A 83 -3.17 -7.35 -4.43
CA PRO A 83 -3.85 -6.34 -3.63
C PRO A 83 -4.28 -6.95 -2.30
N ASN A 84 -4.14 -6.19 -1.22
CA ASN A 84 -4.55 -6.65 0.11
C ASN A 84 -5.33 -5.61 0.90
N ALA A 85 -5.59 -4.44 0.31
CA ALA A 85 -6.42 -3.42 0.93
C ALA A 85 -7.13 -2.59 -0.14
N TRP A 86 -8.34 -2.16 0.16
CA TRP A 86 -9.21 -1.42 -0.77
C TRP A 86 -9.94 -0.31 -0.04
N GLU A 87 -10.22 0.78 -0.74
CA GLU A 87 -11.05 1.85 -0.20
C GLU A 87 -12.51 1.38 -0.16
N GLY A 88 -13.15 1.50 1.00
CA GLY A 88 -14.58 1.19 1.15
C GLY A 88 -15.44 2.09 0.27
N GLY A 89 -16.43 1.51 -0.37
CA GLY A 89 -17.37 2.22 -1.24
C GLY A 89 -16.90 2.35 -2.69
N THR A 90 -15.60 2.44 -2.96
CA THR A 90 -15.07 2.58 -4.32
C THR A 90 -14.36 1.32 -4.82
N GLY A 91 -13.82 0.52 -3.91
CA GLY A 91 -13.04 -0.66 -4.26
C GLY A 91 -11.66 -0.35 -4.83
N LEU A 92 -11.20 0.90 -4.75
CA LEU A 92 -9.88 1.28 -5.24
C LEU A 92 -8.79 0.60 -4.41
N ILE A 93 -7.75 0.10 -5.09
CA ILE A 93 -6.63 -0.58 -4.41
C ILE A 93 -5.89 0.43 -3.53
N MET A 94 -5.79 0.12 -2.24
CA MET A 94 -5.12 0.94 -1.24
C MET A 94 -3.90 0.25 -0.63
N GLY A 95 -3.67 -1.00 -0.94
CA GLY A 95 -2.51 -1.74 -0.50
C GLY A 95 -2.21 -2.92 -1.41
N ALA A 96 -0.94 -3.32 -1.45
CA ALA A 96 -0.50 -4.49 -2.20
C ALA A 96 0.72 -5.09 -1.52
N ARG A 97 0.91 -6.39 -1.70
CA ARG A 97 2.08 -7.11 -1.20
C ARG A 97 2.67 -7.98 -2.31
N HIS A 98 3.97 -8.21 -2.23
CA HIS A 98 4.62 -9.16 -3.12
C HIS A 98 4.20 -10.58 -2.72
N ARG A 99 4.08 -11.48 -3.71
CA ARG A 99 3.66 -12.86 -3.47
C ARG A 99 4.67 -13.65 -2.64
N TYR A 100 5.97 -13.34 -2.79
CA TYR A 100 7.04 -14.16 -2.24
C TYR A 100 8.00 -13.41 -1.33
N TYR A 101 8.15 -12.11 -1.52
CA TYR A 101 9.17 -11.30 -0.85
C TYR A 101 8.51 -10.28 0.09
N PRO A 102 9.23 -9.79 1.10
CA PRO A 102 8.68 -8.81 2.05
C PRO A 102 8.66 -7.39 1.46
N ILE A 103 7.99 -7.24 0.33
CA ILE A 103 7.80 -5.97 -0.36
C ILE A 103 6.33 -5.60 -0.26
N HIS A 104 6.06 -4.43 0.32
CA HIS A 104 4.71 -3.99 0.64
C HIS A 104 4.48 -2.55 0.20
N GLY A 105 3.27 -2.24 -0.23
CA GLY A 105 2.89 -0.89 -0.58
C GLY A 105 1.54 -0.52 0.01
N VAL A 106 1.42 0.73 0.45
CA VAL A 106 0.14 1.30 0.89
C VAL A 106 -0.04 2.67 0.24
N GLN A 107 -1.24 2.94 -0.26
CA GLN A 107 -1.56 4.20 -0.94
C GLN A 107 -1.80 5.33 0.05
N PHE A 108 -2.28 5.01 1.22
CA PHE A 108 -2.57 5.99 2.28
C PHE A 108 -1.32 6.29 3.10
N HIS A 109 -1.44 7.24 4.03
CA HIS A 109 -0.35 7.64 4.92
C HIS A 109 -0.58 7.09 6.33
N PRO A 110 -0.03 5.91 6.65
CA PRO A 110 -0.22 5.31 7.99
C PRO A 110 0.43 6.11 9.11
N GLU A 111 1.46 6.91 8.79
CA GLU A 111 2.17 7.74 9.75
C GLU A 111 1.40 9.02 10.14
N SER A 112 0.36 9.35 9.37
CA SER A 112 -0.41 10.57 9.60
C SER A 112 -1.26 10.49 10.85
N ALA A 113 -1.42 11.63 11.55
CA ALA A 113 -2.30 11.73 12.71
C ALA A 113 -3.76 11.37 12.39
N GLY A 114 -4.18 11.54 11.13
CA GLY A 114 -5.51 11.14 10.67
C GLY A 114 -5.66 9.65 10.37
N SER A 115 -4.62 8.85 10.61
CA SER A 115 -4.63 7.40 10.44
C SER A 115 -4.40 6.75 11.81
N PRO A 116 -5.42 6.71 12.70
CA PRO A 116 -5.22 6.29 14.09
C PRO A 116 -4.67 4.86 14.24
N ASP A 117 -4.99 3.98 13.29
CA ASP A 117 -4.51 2.61 13.31
C ASP A 117 -3.26 2.39 12.45
N GLY A 118 -2.72 3.45 11.89
CA GLY A 118 -1.57 3.38 10.98
C GLY A 118 -0.31 2.86 11.64
N MET A 119 -0.11 3.16 12.93
CA MET A 119 1.07 2.68 13.66
C MET A 119 1.15 1.16 13.70
N ALA A 120 0.01 0.48 13.78
CA ALA A 120 0.01 -1.00 13.78
C ALA A 120 0.58 -1.55 12.48
N ILE A 121 0.30 -0.90 11.35
CA ILE A 121 0.85 -1.28 10.05
C ILE A 121 2.36 -1.07 10.04
N ILE A 122 2.82 0.06 10.54
CA ILE A 122 4.25 0.37 10.63
C ILE A 122 4.96 -0.63 11.54
N GLU A 123 4.37 -0.94 12.68
CA GLU A 123 4.93 -1.94 13.61
C GLU A 123 5.01 -3.32 12.98
N ASN A 124 3.98 -3.72 12.22
CA ASN A 124 4.01 -4.98 11.50
C ASN A 124 5.15 -5.01 10.47
N PHE A 125 5.39 -3.90 9.79
CA PHE A 125 6.51 -3.81 8.86
C PHE A 125 7.85 -3.90 9.60
N LEU A 126 8.01 -3.16 10.69
CA LEU A 126 9.25 -3.16 11.46
C LEU A 126 9.59 -4.55 12.00
N SER A 127 8.58 -5.35 12.33
CA SER A 127 8.81 -6.72 12.78
C SER A 127 9.45 -7.61 11.71
N LEU A 128 9.26 -7.26 10.43
CA LEU A 128 9.90 -7.99 9.33
C LEU A 128 11.38 -7.66 9.20
N CYS A 129 11.81 -6.56 9.79
CA CYS A 129 13.20 -6.09 9.70
C CYS A 129 14.12 -6.73 10.77
N ASP A 130 13.55 -7.46 11.71
CA ASP A 130 14.30 -8.08 12.81
C ASP A 130 14.96 -9.40 12.40
#